data_c29c68536a0635106b84d03039c45142
#
_entry.id   c29c68536a0635106b84d03039c45142
#
_cell.length_a   1.000
_cell.length_b   1.000
_cell.length_c   1.000
_cell.angle_alpha   90.00
_cell.angle_beta   90.00
_cell.angle_gamma   90.00
#
_symmetry.space_group_name_H-M   'P 1'
#
loop_
_entity.id
_entity.type
_entity.pdbx_description
1 polymer ?
#
loop_
_entity_poly.entity_id
_entity_poly.type
_entity_poly.pdbx_seq_one_letter_code
_entity_poly.pdbx_strand_id
1 'polypeptide(L)'
;MNEQELFYVLALQKVELVGDIVAKKLINHIGNAQDVFKAKPSQLSSIDGVGSILINNLKNEQVFKMAEAELKFITQNNIDTTFFKDDNYPEKLKHCIDGPVLLFASGNINLANRKIISIVGTRQITPQGTEFCKKLIADLAPLDPIIVSGFAYGVDIVAHQAAMENKLQTIGVVAHGLNQIYPSAHKKYVAKMEENGGFMTEFWSSSNPDKENFVRRNRIVAGMSEATIVIESADKGGSLITANMANDYNRDVFAVPGRTTDKYSQGCNNLIKTQKANLLTSATDLIYILNWDIDEKPKAIQKQLFVSLNEEEQKVYDF
;
A
#
# COMPACT_ATOMS: atom_id res chain seq x y z
N MET A 1 -2.83 -15.22 -9.86
CA MET A 1 -3.91 -15.09 -10.89
C MET A 1 -3.37 -15.50 -12.26
N ASN A 2 -4.17 -16.15 -13.18
CA ASN A 2 -3.75 -16.47 -14.54
C ASN A 2 -4.10 -15.32 -15.52
N GLU A 3 -3.53 -15.36 -16.73
CA GLU A 3 -3.70 -14.30 -17.75
C GLU A 3 -5.17 -14.11 -18.17
N GLN A 4 -5.93 -15.19 -18.28
CA GLN A 4 -7.34 -15.14 -18.65
C GLN A 4 -8.16 -14.40 -17.57
N GLU A 5 -7.95 -14.70 -16.29
CA GLU A 5 -8.61 -14.00 -15.19
C GLU A 5 -8.18 -12.53 -15.13
N LEU A 6 -6.89 -12.24 -15.34
CA LEU A 6 -6.38 -10.86 -15.43
C LEU A 6 -7.12 -10.08 -16.52
N PHE A 7 -7.32 -10.65 -17.71
CA PHE A 7 -8.07 -10.02 -18.77
C PHE A 7 -9.49 -9.64 -18.35
N TYR A 8 -10.22 -10.55 -17.68
CA TYR A 8 -11.57 -10.27 -17.23
C TYR A 8 -11.62 -9.29 -16.04
N VAL A 9 -10.63 -9.31 -15.14
CA VAL A 9 -10.50 -8.30 -14.08
C VAL A 9 -10.27 -6.92 -14.68
N LEU A 10 -9.41 -6.79 -15.68
CA LEU A 10 -9.19 -5.55 -16.41
C LEU A 10 -10.49 -5.08 -17.11
N ALA A 11 -11.19 -5.98 -17.80
CA ALA A 11 -12.47 -5.64 -18.43
C ALA A 11 -13.49 -5.14 -17.37
N LEU A 12 -13.59 -5.81 -16.22
CA LEU A 12 -14.51 -5.45 -15.16
C LEU A 12 -14.22 -4.05 -14.57
N GLN A 13 -12.93 -3.67 -14.43
CA GLN A 13 -12.55 -2.32 -14.00
C GLN A 13 -12.99 -1.20 -14.95
N LYS A 14 -13.32 -1.51 -16.22
CA LYS A 14 -13.78 -0.54 -17.23
C LYS A 14 -15.30 -0.52 -17.41
N VAL A 15 -16.00 -1.41 -16.73
CA VAL A 15 -17.47 -1.34 -16.71
C VAL A 15 -17.91 -0.11 -15.92
N GLU A 16 -18.74 0.70 -16.53
CA GLU A 16 -19.28 1.90 -15.89
C GLU A 16 -20.06 1.53 -14.62
N LEU A 17 -19.89 2.29 -13.55
CA LEU A 17 -20.43 2.07 -12.20
C LEU A 17 -19.78 0.89 -11.42
N VAL A 18 -18.78 0.24 -11.99
CA VAL A 18 -18.01 -0.78 -11.28
C VAL A 18 -16.70 -0.16 -10.74
N GLY A 19 -16.71 0.27 -9.48
CA GLY A 19 -15.52 0.61 -8.72
C GLY A 19 -14.97 -0.61 -7.97
N ASP A 20 -13.86 -0.44 -7.25
CA ASP A 20 -13.18 -1.55 -6.54
C ASP A 20 -14.11 -2.30 -5.57
N ILE A 21 -14.95 -1.60 -4.81
CA ILE A 21 -15.90 -2.21 -3.86
C ILE A 21 -16.90 -3.11 -4.60
N VAL A 22 -17.49 -2.60 -5.67
CA VAL A 22 -18.49 -3.34 -6.45
C VAL A 22 -17.84 -4.53 -7.17
N ALA A 23 -16.66 -4.32 -7.77
CA ALA A 23 -15.92 -5.40 -8.41
C ALA A 23 -15.59 -6.54 -7.44
N LYS A 24 -15.12 -6.22 -6.22
CA LYS A 24 -14.88 -7.23 -5.17
C LYS A 24 -16.17 -7.96 -4.79
N LYS A 25 -17.29 -7.25 -4.61
CA LYS A 25 -18.59 -7.86 -4.33
C LYS A 25 -19.01 -8.85 -5.42
N LEU A 26 -18.93 -8.42 -6.69
CA LEU A 26 -19.25 -9.25 -7.85
C LEU A 26 -18.38 -10.51 -7.89
N ILE A 27 -17.06 -10.35 -7.80
CA ILE A 27 -16.10 -11.47 -7.86
C ILE A 27 -16.27 -12.41 -6.66
N ASN A 28 -16.54 -11.89 -5.46
CA ASN A 28 -16.71 -12.73 -4.28
C ASN A 28 -18.02 -13.52 -4.30
N HIS A 29 -19.09 -12.96 -4.85
CA HIS A 29 -20.39 -13.61 -4.92
C HIS A 29 -20.47 -14.65 -6.04
N ILE A 30 -19.89 -14.34 -7.21
CA ILE A 30 -19.94 -15.21 -8.41
C ILE A 30 -18.78 -16.21 -8.43
N GLY A 31 -17.60 -15.84 -7.86
CA GLY A 31 -16.40 -16.68 -7.80
C GLY A 31 -15.18 -16.07 -8.49
N ASN A 32 -15.30 -15.65 -9.75
CA ASN A 32 -14.23 -15.04 -10.54
C ASN A 32 -14.76 -13.96 -11.49
N ALA A 33 -13.86 -13.17 -12.10
CA ALA A 33 -14.25 -12.06 -12.96
C ALA A 33 -14.84 -12.55 -14.30
N GLN A 34 -14.35 -13.65 -14.85
CA GLN A 34 -14.89 -14.22 -16.09
C GLN A 34 -16.37 -14.59 -15.95
N ASP A 35 -16.71 -15.27 -14.85
CA ASP A 35 -18.07 -15.73 -14.62
C ASP A 35 -19.04 -14.58 -14.30
N VAL A 36 -18.54 -13.42 -13.80
CA VAL A 36 -19.37 -12.21 -13.66
C VAL A 36 -19.97 -11.80 -14.99
N PHE A 37 -19.20 -11.82 -16.10
CA PHE A 37 -19.71 -11.48 -17.43
C PHE A 37 -20.66 -12.54 -18.02
N LYS A 38 -20.62 -13.77 -17.53
CA LYS A 38 -21.51 -14.89 -17.95
C LYS A 38 -22.73 -15.06 -17.07
N ALA A 39 -22.77 -14.40 -15.91
CA ALA A 39 -23.81 -14.58 -14.92
C ALA A 39 -25.17 -14.10 -15.41
N LYS A 40 -26.21 -14.80 -14.97
CA LYS A 40 -27.59 -14.42 -15.30
C LYS A 40 -27.95 -13.11 -14.55
N PRO A 41 -28.77 -12.23 -15.16
CA PRO A 41 -29.22 -11.01 -14.51
C PRO A 41 -29.84 -11.22 -13.11
N SER A 42 -30.55 -12.31 -12.90
CA SER A 42 -31.13 -12.67 -11.61
C SER A 42 -30.11 -12.98 -10.52
N GLN A 43 -28.98 -13.55 -10.88
CA GLN A 43 -27.85 -13.79 -9.95
C GLN A 43 -27.16 -12.48 -9.58
N LEU A 44 -26.94 -11.61 -10.56
CA LEU A 44 -26.30 -10.30 -10.34
C LEU A 44 -27.19 -9.36 -9.52
N SER A 45 -28.50 -9.35 -9.76
CA SER A 45 -29.44 -8.48 -9.05
C SER A 45 -29.65 -8.87 -7.58
N SER A 46 -29.23 -10.07 -7.17
CA SER A 46 -29.25 -10.47 -5.75
C SER A 46 -28.11 -9.85 -4.94
N ILE A 47 -27.12 -9.23 -5.60
CA ILE A 47 -25.95 -8.62 -4.96
C ILE A 47 -26.30 -7.18 -4.57
N ASP A 48 -26.11 -6.84 -3.30
CA ASP A 48 -26.37 -5.50 -2.79
C ASP A 48 -25.56 -4.43 -3.54
N GLY A 49 -26.26 -3.40 -4.04
CA GLY A 49 -25.67 -2.31 -4.82
C GLY A 49 -25.54 -2.61 -6.33
N VAL A 50 -26.02 -3.77 -6.82
CA VAL A 50 -25.99 -4.14 -8.24
C VAL A 50 -27.39 -3.99 -8.86
N GLY A 51 -27.60 -2.84 -9.48
CA GLY A 51 -28.87 -2.50 -10.16
C GLY A 51 -28.88 -2.85 -11.65
N SER A 52 -30.06 -2.70 -12.28
CA SER A 52 -30.27 -3.02 -13.69
C SER A 52 -29.36 -2.24 -14.66
N ILE A 53 -29.01 -0.98 -14.33
CA ILE A 53 -28.10 -0.15 -15.15
C ILE A 53 -26.71 -0.80 -15.18
N LEU A 54 -26.16 -1.18 -14.03
CA LEU A 54 -24.86 -1.84 -13.95
C LEU A 54 -24.86 -3.18 -14.69
N ILE A 55 -25.93 -3.99 -14.52
CA ILE A 55 -26.07 -5.26 -15.23
C ILE A 55 -26.09 -5.06 -16.74
N ASN A 56 -26.71 -3.98 -17.22
CA ASN A 56 -26.68 -3.65 -18.64
C ASN A 56 -25.30 -3.18 -19.11
N ASN A 57 -24.55 -2.42 -18.27
CA ASN A 57 -23.20 -1.97 -18.57
C ASN A 57 -22.20 -3.13 -18.70
N LEU A 58 -22.41 -4.26 -18.03
CA LEU A 58 -21.62 -5.47 -18.19
C LEU A 58 -21.66 -6.06 -19.62
N LYS A 59 -22.65 -5.70 -20.43
CA LYS A 59 -22.77 -6.16 -21.82
C LYS A 59 -21.97 -5.31 -22.81
N ASN A 60 -21.29 -4.27 -22.35
CA ASN A 60 -20.50 -3.38 -23.20
C ASN A 60 -19.22 -4.08 -23.68
N GLU A 61 -19.20 -4.49 -24.94
CA GLU A 61 -18.05 -5.17 -25.56
C GLU A 61 -16.78 -4.30 -25.66
N GLN A 62 -16.92 -2.98 -25.59
CA GLN A 62 -15.78 -2.06 -25.65
C GLN A 62 -14.79 -2.28 -24.49
N VAL A 63 -15.26 -2.73 -23.33
CA VAL A 63 -14.40 -3.00 -22.17
C VAL A 63 -13.37 -4.09 -22.45
N PHE A 64 -13.72 -5.09 -23.28
CA PHE A 64 -12.80 -6.16 -23.66
C PHE A 64 -11.66 -5.67 -24.58
N LYS A 65 -11.96 -4.77 -25.53
CA LYS A 65 -10.93 -4.15 -26.38
C LYS A 65 -9.97 -3.32 -25.56
N MET A 66 -10.48 -2.60 -24.57
CA MET A 66 -9.64 -1.83 -23.64
C MET A 66 -8.76 -2.76 -22.79
N ALA A 67 -9.34 -3.84 -22.26
CA ALA A 67 -8.62 -4.84 -21.47
C ALA A 67 -7.50 -5.52 -22.27
N GLU A 68 -7.74 -5.86 -23.54
CA GLU A 68 -6.73 -6.44 -24.43
C GLU A 68 -5.54 -5.48 -24.65
N ALA A 69 -5.82 -4.20 -24.87
CA ALA A 69 -4.77 -3.19 -25.03
C ALA A 69 -3.91 -3.04 -23.77
N GLU A 70 -4.53 -3.02 -22.58
CA GLU A 70 -3.82 -2.93 -21.30
C GLU A 70 -3.04 -4.22 -21.00
N LEU A 71 -3.62 -5.39 -21.25
CA LEU A 71 -2.94 -6.67 -21.10
C LEU A 71 -1.67 -6.75 -21.97
N LYS A 72 -1.76 -6.26 -23.20
CA LYS A 72 -0.60 -6.16 -24.10
C LYS A 72 0.47 -5.23 -23.53
N PHE A 73 0.08 -4.08 -22.97
CA PHE A 73 1.01 -3.16 -22.33
C PHE A 73 1.72 -3.83 -21.14
N ILE A 74 0.96 -4.50 -20.26
CA ILE A 74 1.47 -5.22 -19.09
C ILE A 74 2.54 -6.23 -19.52
N THR A 75 2.21 -7.08 -20.51
CA THR A 75 3.11 -8.12 -21.01
C THR A 75 4.36 -7.54 -21.66
N GLN A 76 4.22 -6.51 -22.51
CA GLN A 76 5.34 -5.90 -23.22
C GLN A 76 6.32 -5.15 -22.34
N ASN A 77 5.85 -4.62 -21.18
CA ASN A 77 6.67 -3.84 -20.27
C ASN A 77 7.05 -4.61 -19.00
N ASN A 78 6.77 -5.91 -18.91
CA ASN A 78 7.04 -6.76 -17.75
C ASN A 78 6.50 -6.15 -16.46
N ILE A 79 5.24 -5.67 -16.50
CA ILE A 79 4.56 -5.11 -15.33
C ILE A 79 4.01 -6.25 -14.48
N ASP A 80 4.38 -6.27 -13.22
CA ASP A 80 3.82 -7.20 -12.26
C ASP A 80 2.39 -6.79 -11.90
N THR A 81 1.51 -7.78 -11.77
CA THR A 81 0.13 -7.55 -11.35
C THR A 81 -0.20 -8.36 -10.12
N THR A 82 -0.86 -7.73 -9.16
CA THR A 82 -1.28 -8.38 -7.92
C THR A 82 -2.77 -8.15 -7.70
N PHE A 83 -3.50 -9.25 -7.66
CA PHE A 83 -4.95 -9.28 -7.47
C PHE A 83 -5.31 -9.34 -5.98
N PHE A 84 -6.43 -8.77 -5.58
CA PHE A 84 -6.80 -8.66 -4.15
C PHE A 84 -6.96 -10.01 -3.42
N LYS A 85 -7.08 -11.13 -4.16
CA LYS A 85 -7.12 -12.49 -3.60
C LYS A 85 -5.77 -13.21 -3.63
N ASP A 86 -4.74 -12.62 -4.26
CA ASP A 86 -3.42 -13.24 -4.33
C ASP A 86 -2.71 -13.14 -2.96
N ASP A 87 -1.87 -14.12 -2.63
CA ASP A 87 -1.15 -14.16 -1.36
C ASP A 87 -0.16 -13.01 -1.20
N ASN A 88 0.43 -12.54 -2.32
CA ASN A 88 1.36 -11.42 -2.35
C ASN A 88 0.68 -10.03 -2.38
N TYR A 89 -0.65 -9.95 -2.32
CA TYR A 89 -1.33 -8.66 -2.15
C TYR A 89 -1.00 -8.08 -0.76
N PRO A 90 -0.74 -6.75 -0.64
CA PRO A 90 -0.35 -6.16 0.64
C PRO A 90 -1.36 -6.52 1.75
N GLU A 91 -0.87 -7.22 2.78
CA GLU A 91 -1.75 -7.83 3.80
C GLU A 91 -2.66 -6.80 4.48
N LYS A 92 -2.09 -5.67 4.88
CA LYS A 92 -2.87 -4.60 5.51
C LYS A 92 -3.94 -4.03 4.57
N LEU A 93 -3.65 -3.94 3.27
CA LEU A 93 -4.58 -3.41 2.28
C LEU A 93 -5.75 -4.36 1.99
N LYS A 94 -5.62 -5.67 2.24
CA LYS A 94 -6.73 -6.64 2.17
C LYS A 94 -7.89 -6.25 3.10
N HIS A 95 -7.58 -5.62 4.23
CA HIS A 95 -8.57 -5.19 5.22
C HIS A 95 -9.23 -3.85 4.89
N CYS A 96 -8.78 -3.15 3.85
CA CYS A 96 -9.41 -1.91 3.40
C CYS A 96 -10.53 -2.23 2.42
N ILE A 97 -11.76 -1.83 2.76
CA ILE A 97 -12.95 -2.14 1.94
C ILE A 97 -12.82 -1.60 0.51
N ASP A 98 -12.23 -0.42 0.36
CA ASP A 98 -11.99 0.30 -0.88
C ASP A 98 -10.59 0.05 -1.47
N GLY A 99 -9.82 -0.89 -0.91
CA GLY A 99 -8.54 -1.32 -1.49
C GLY A 99 -8.70 -1.71 -2.96
N PRO A 100 -7.71 -1.46 -3.84
CA PRO A 100 -7.80 -1.78 -5.27
C PRO A 100 -8.05 -3.27 -5.52
N VAL A 101 -8.84 -3.59 -6.54
CA VAL A 101 -9.01 -4.98 -7.02
C VAL A 101 -7.71 -5.50 -7.61
N LEU A 102 -6.97 -4.62 -8.28
CA LEU A 102 -5.72 -4.94 -8.98
C LEU A 102 -4.69 -3.85 -8.70
N LEU A 103 -3.46 -4.25 -8.43
CA LEU A 103 -2.29 -3.40 -8.35
C LEU A 103 -1.34 -3.74 -9.47
N PHE A 104 -0.75 -2.72 -10.08
CA PHE A 104 0.35 -2.83 -11.04
C PHE A 104 1.65 -2.42 -10.35
N ALA A 105 2.74 -3.12 -10.63
CA ALA A 105 4.03 -2.83 -10.02
C ALA A 105 5.18 -2.94 -11.03
N SER A 106 6.24 -2.14 -10.81
CA SER A 106 7.53 -2.25 -11.47
C SER A 106 8.66 -2.21 -10.46
N GLY A 107 9.77 -2.88 -10.76
CA GLY A 107 10.95 -2.96 -9.90
C GLY A 107 11.02 -4.26 -9.11
N ASN A 108 11.88 -4.30 -8.09
CA ASN A 108 12.13 -5.48 -7.27
C ASN A 108 11.45 -5.34 -5.90
N ILE A 109 10.13 -5.59 -5.86
CA ILE A 109 9.29 -5.41 -4.68
C ILE A 109 9.06 -6.76 -3.98
N ASN A 110 9.43 -6.84 -2.70
CA ASN A 110 9.13 -7.97 -1.84
C ASN A 110 8.45 -7.51 -0.55
N LEU A 111 7.18 -7.86 -0.36
CA LEU A 111 6.37 -7.46 0.79
C LEU A 111 6.28 -8.55 1.88
N ALA A 112 6.82 -9.74 1.63
CA ALA A 112 6.65 -10.89 2.52
C ALA A 112 7.28 -10.65 3.89
N ASN A 113 6.48 -10.76 4.95
CA ASN A 113 6.90 -10.65 6.35
C ASN A 113 7.68 -9.37 6.71
N ARG A 114 7.38 -8.26 6.02
CA ARG A 114 8.09 -6.99 6.20
C ARG A 114 7.22 -5.98 6.96
N LYS A 115 7.88 -5.21 7.84
CA LYS A 115 7.30 -4.01 8.46
C LYS A 115 7.15 -2.93 7.37
N ILE A 116 5.99 -2.35 7.23
CA ILE A 116 5.71 -1.34 6.19
C ILE A 116 5.22 -0.06 6.87
N ILE A 117 5.90 1.05 6.64
CA ILE A 117 5.49 2.37 7.11
C ILE A 117 5.39 3.35 5.96
N SER A 118 4.41 4.24 6.01
CA SER A 118 4.30 5.34 5.08
C SER A 118 4.83 6.64 5.68
N ILE A 119 5.58 7.40 4.90
CA ILE A 119 6.11 8.71 5.28
C ILE A 119 5.56 9.73 4.30
N VAL A 120 4.82 10.71 4.82
CA VAL A 120 4.13 11.71 4.02
C VAL A 120 4.33 13.11 4.60
N GLY A 121 4.08 14.14 3.77
CA GLY A 121 4.17 15.50 4.26
C GLY A 121 4.03 16.55 3.18
N THR A 122 4.48 17.77 3.52
CA THR A 122 4.46 18.91 2.60
C THR A 122 5.38 18.73 1.39
N ARG A 123 4.98 19.29 0.26
CA ARG A 123 5.84 19.38 -0.93
C ARG A 123 6.97 20.42 -0.78
N GLN A 124 6.92 21.22 0.27
CA GLN A 124 7.89 22.28 0.61
C GLN A 124 8.51 21.99 1.98
N ILE A 125 9.22 20.87 2.07
CA ILE A 125 9.89 20.43 3.30
C ILE A 125 10.98 21.44 3.71
N THR A 126 11.07 21.71 5.01
CA THR A 126 12.13 22.55 5.56
C THR A 126 13.45 21.78 5.72
N PRO A 127 14.61 22.50 5.89
CA PRO A 127 15.86 21.82 6.24
C PRO A 127 15.75 20.97 7.51
N GLN A 128 15.04 21.45 8.53
CA GLN A 128 14.80 20.72 9.78
C GLN A 128 13.96 19.47 9.56
N GLY A 129 12.87 19.55 8.77
CA GLY A 129 12.06 18.39 8.40
C GLY A 129 12.85 17.37 7.60
N THR A 130 13.73 17.86 6.71
CA THR A 130 14.64 16.99 5.92
C THR A 130 15.61 16.23 6.82
N GLU A 131 16.24 16.91 7.77
CA GLU A 131 17.17 16.29 8.73
C GLU A 131 16.47 15.27 9.59
N PHE A 132 15.31 15.63 10.15
CA PHE A 132 14.50 14.72 10.96
C PHE A 132 14.08 13.45 10.17
N CYS A 133 13.59 13.62 8.94
CA CYS A 133 13.16 12.51 8.10
C CYS A 133 14.33 11.55 7.81
N LYS A 134 15.49 12.08 7.45
CA LYS A 134 16.71 11.29 7.20
C LYS A 134 17.17 10.55 8.45
N LYS A 135 17.23 11.24 9.58
CA LYS A 135 17.63 10.64 10.85
C LYS A 135 16.66 9.53 11.27
N LEU A 136 15.36 9.77 11.19
CA LEU A 136 14.32 8.78 11.54
C LEU A 136 14.50 7.50 10.72
N ILE A 137 14.68 7.60 9.40
CA ILE A 137 14.85 6.44 8.53
C ILE A 137 16.16 5.71 8.81
N ALA A 138 17.26 6.44 9.08
CA ALA A 138 18.54 5.85 9.46
C ALA A 138 18.46 5.11 10.80
N ASP A 139 17.78 5.68 11.79
CA ASP A 139 17.59 5.06 13.11
C ASP A 139 16.69 3.80 13.03
N LEU A 140 15.76 3.74 12.05
CA LEU A 140 14.89 2.58 11.80
C LEU A 140 15.55 1.50 10.92
N ALA A 141 16.66 1.80 10.25
CA ALA A 141 17.29 0.88 9.30
C ALA A 141 17.66 -0.50 9.87
N PRO A 142 18.08 -0.65 11.14
CA PRO A 142 18.33 -1.97 11.73
C PRO A 142 17.09 -2.90 11.79
N LEU A 143 15.88 -2.35 11.71
CA LEU A 143 14.62 -3.09 11.73
C LEU A 143 14.11 -3.43 10.31
N ASP A 144 14.83 -2.97 9.29
CA ASP A 144 14.59 -3.22 7.87
C ASP A 144 13.14 -2.96 7.40
N PRO A 145 12.51 -1.81 7.76
CA PRO A 145 11.16 -1.51 7.29
C PRO A 145 11.15 -1.14 5.80
N ILE A 146 10.04 -1.43 5.14
CA ILE A 146 9.74 -0.87 3.82
C ILE A 146 9.20 0.54 3.99
N ILE A 147 9.81 1.49 3.27
CA ILE A 147 9.36 2.88 3.26
C ILE A 147 8.44 3.12 2.06
N VAL A 148 7.19 3.48 2.34
CA VAL A 148 6.18 3.78 1.32
C VAL A 148 5.91 5.28 1.29
N SER A 149 5.80 5.86 0.10
CA SER A 149 5.40 7.25 -0.07
C SER A 149 4.81 7.50 -1.46
N GLY A 150 4.41 8.76 -1.73
CA GLY A 150 3.70 9.12 -2.96
C GLY A 150 4.58 9.58 -4.13
N PHE A 151 5.90 9.56 -3.99
CA PHE A 151 6.86 10.02 -4.99
C PHE A 151 6.73 11.50 -5.38
N ALA A 152 6.04 12.32 -4.57
CA ALA A 152 5.88 13.75 -4.78
C ALA A 152 7.13 14.55 -4.36
N TYR A 153 7.13 15.87 -4.65
CA TYR A 153 8.15 16.79 -4.11
C TYR A 153 8.10 16.82 -2.56
N GLY A 154 9.18 17.30 -1.95
CA GLY A 154 9.29 17.54 -0.51
C GLY A 154 9.50 16.25 0.29
N VAL A 155 8.64 15.97 1.26
CA VAL A 155 8.81 14.85 2.20
C VAL A 155 8.92 13.52 1.47
N ASP A 156 8.07 13.25 0.47
CA ASP A 156 8.03 11.96 -0.22
C ASP A 156 9.39 11.60 -0.84
N ILE A 157 9.96 12.52 -1.63
CA ILE A 157 11.24 12.24 -2.30
C ILE A 157 12.40 12.19 -1.30
N VAL A 158 12.37 12.97 -0.21
CA VAL A 158 13.37 12.88 0.86
C VAL A 158 13.32 11.53 1.55
N ALA A 159 12.13 11.00 1.82
CA ALA A 159 11.94 9.67 2.41
C ALA A 159 12.50 8.57 1.51
N HIS A 160 12.20 8.61 0.19
CA HIS A 160 12.76 7.65 -0.76
C HIS A 160 14.29 7.72 -0.84
N GLN A 161 14.86 8.92 -0.86
CA GLN A 161 16.32 9.11 -0.87
C GLN A 161 16.98 8.55 0.39
N ALA A 162 16.43 8.87 1.56
CA ALA A 162 16.93 8.34 2.83
C ALA A 162 16.82 6.82 2.92
N ALA A 163 15.73 6.23 2.42
CA ALA A 163 15.58 4.77 2.35
C ALA A 163 16.66 4.13 1.46
N MET A 164 16.88 4.67 0.26
CA MET A 164 17.94 4.20 -0.65
C MET A 164 19.35 4.37 -0.07
N GLU A 165 19.61 5.48 0.65
CA GLU A 165 20.90 5.74 1.32
C GLU A 165 21.18 4.69 2.41
N ASN A 166 20.12 4.22 3.11
CA ASN A 166 20.19 3.22 4.16
C ASN A 166 19.90 1.78 3.66
N LYS A 167 19.87 1.54 2.34
CA LYS A 167 19.63 0.23 1.71
C LYS A 167 18.28 -0.40 2.07
N LEU A 168 17.32 0.39 2.52
CA LEU A 168 15.96 -0.05 2.77
C LEU A 168 15.17 -0.14 1.47
N GLN A 169 14.27 -1.12 1.39
CA GLN A 169 13.30 -1.18 0.31
C GLN A 169 12.39 0.04 0.37
N THR A 170 12.14 0.66 -0.80
CA THR A 170 11.24 1.81 -0.86
C THR A 170 10.29 1.70 -2.05
N ILE A 171 9.02 2.05 -1.82
CA ILE A 171 7.96 1.92 -2.81
C ILE A 171 7.29 3.26 -3.03
N GLY A 172 7.37 3.75 -4.28
CA GLY A 172 6.63 4.90 -4.73
C GLY A 172 5.23 4.48 -5.21
N VAL A 173 4.19 4.79 -4.43
CA VAL A 173 2.83 4.62 -4.94
C VAL A 173 2.50 5.81 -5.81
N VAL A 174 2.20 5.60 -7.09
CA VAL A 174 1.99 6.69 -8.06
C VAL A 174 0.53 6.88 -8.43
N ALA A 175 0.15 8.09 -8.86
CA ALA A 175 -1.23 8.48 -9.18
C ALA A 175 -1.52 8.49 -10.70
N HIS A 176 -0.80 7.66 -11.44
CA HIS A 176 -0.85 7.55 -12.90
C HIS A 176 -0.40 6.15 -13.32
N GLY A 177 -0.51 5.81 -14.59
CA GLY A 177 0.00 4.56 -15.14
C GLY A 177 1.53 4.48 -15.16
N LEU A 178 2.08 3.26 -15.17
CA LEU A 178 3.53 3.01 -15.14
C LEU A 178 4.24 3.31 -16.48
N ASN A 179 3.53 3.78 -17.49
CA ASN A 179 4.10 4.24 -18.75
C ASN A 179 4.81 5.60 -18.67
N GLN A 180 4.72 6.28 -17.54
CA GLN A 180 5.26 7.63 -17.35
C GLN A 180 5.77 7.82 -15.93
N ILE A 181 6.55 8.88 -15.73
CA ILE A 181 7.08 9.29 -14.41
C ILE A 181 6.67 10.73 -14.12
N TYR A 182 6.00 10.91 -12.98
CA TYR A 182 5.61 12.22 -12.48
C TYR A 182 5.98 12.36 -10.99
N PRO A 183 6.66 13.44 -10.59
CA PRO A 183 7.19 14.53 -11.40
C PRO A 183 8.40 14.09 -12.27
N SER A 184 8.53 14.65 -13.47
CA SER A 184 9.63 14.31 -14.40
C SER A 184 11.03 14.58 -13.82
N ALA A 185 11.16 15.58 -12.93
CA ALA A 185 12.39 15.87 -12.20
C ALA A 185 12.89 14.70 -11.33
N HIS A 186 12.03 13.78 -10.95
CA HIS A 186 12.38 12.61 -10.14
C HIS A 186 12.82 11.40 -10.98
N LYS A 187 12.79 11.47 -12.31
CA LYS A 187 13.19 10.38 -13.21
C LYS A 187 14.57 9.79 -12.89
N LYS A 188 15.49 10.64 -12.41
CA LYS A 188 16.85 10.23 -12.02
C LYS A 188 16.92 9.23 -10.85
N TYR A 189 15.84 9.09 -10.08
CA TYR A 189 15.79 8.16 -8.94
C TYR A 189 15.17 6.80 -9.28
N VAL A 190 14.51 6.68 -10.44
CA VAL A 190 13.72 5.50 -10.82
C VAL A 190 14.55 4.24 -10.81
N ALA A 191 15.64 4.20 -11.57
CA ALA A 191 16.49 3.00 -11.67
C ALA A 191 16.98 2.53 -10.30
N LYS A 192 17.44 3.48 -9.45
CA LYS A 192 17.93 3.13 -8.11
C LYS A 192 16.82 2.65 -7.18
N MET A 193 15.59 3.17 -7.30
CA MET A 193 14.45 2.67 -6.53
C MET A 193 14.06 1.27 -6.94
N GLU A 194 14.12 0.94 -8.24
CA GLU A 194 13.77 -0.38 -8.77
C GLU A 194 14.79 -1.48 -8.45
N GLU A 195 16.02 -1.13 -8.05
CA GLU A 195 17.03 -2.09 -7.57
C GLU A 195 16.57 -2.81 -6.29
N ASN A 196 15.95 -2.08 -5.33
CA ASN A 196 15.47 -2.61 -4.05
C ASN A 196 14.15 -1.94 -3.66
N GLY A 197 13.09 -2.23 -4.41
CA GLY A 197 11.78 -1.62 -4.31
C GLY A 197 11.25 -1.28 -5.69
N GLY A 198 10.54 -0.14 -5.84
CA GLY A 198 9.99 0.26 -7.13
C GLY A 198 8.74 1.09 -7.02
N PHE A 199 7.82 0.87 -7.94
CA PHE A 199 6.59 1.66 -8.04
C PHE A 199 5.36 0.76 -8.03
N MET A 200 4.30 1.25 -7.38
CA MET A 200 2.99 0.64 -7.37
C MET A 200 1.91 1.63 -7.80
N THR A 201 0.87 1.13 -8.47
CA THR A 201 -0.29 1.93 -8.84
C THR A 201 -1.53 1.06 -9.02
N GLU A 202 -2.71 1.65 -8.89
CA GLU A 202 -3.99 1.07 -9.32
C GLU A 202 -4.41 1.56 -10.72
N PHE A 203 -3.70 2.54 -11.25
CA PHE A 203 -4.08 3.23 -12.49
C PHE A 203 -3.51 2.53 -13.71
N TRP A 204 -4.34 2.42 -14.74
CA TRP A 204 -3.96 1.87 -16.04
C TRP A 204 -2.90 2.71 -16.74
N SER A 205 -2.21 2.13 -17.68
CA SER A 205 -1.15 2.78 -18.47
C SER A 205 -1.60 4.09 -19.12
N SER A 206 -2.86 4.18 -19.53
CA SER A 206 -3.46 5.37 -20.14
C SER A 206 -3.81 6.50 -19.15
N SER A 207 -3.66 6.27 -17.83
CA SER A 207 -4.08 7.24 -16.81
C SER A 207 -3.03 8.31 -16.58
N ASN A 208 -3.43 9.58 -16.64
CA ASN A 208 -2.58 10.73 -16.37
C ASN A 208 -2.53 11.10 -14.88
N PRO A 209 -1.53 11.90 -14.43
CA PRO A 209 -1.41 12.36 -13.04
C PRO A 209 -2.40 13.49 -12.73
N ASP A 210 -3.70 13.19 -12.80
CA ASP A 210 -4.79 14.15 -12.55
C ASP A 210 -4.96 14.39 -11.05
N LYS A 211 -5.48 15.58 -10.68
CA LYS A 211 -5.61 16.00 -9.28
C LYS A 211 -6.39 14.99 -8.42
N GLU A 212 -7.46 14.44 -8.96
CA GLU A 212 -8.32 13.49 -8.28
C GLU A 212 -7.60 12.17 -7.99
N ASN A 213 -6.74 11.73 -8.93
CA ASN A 213 -5.94 10.51 -8.79
C ASN A 213 -4.95 10.58 -7.62
N PHE A 214 -4.40 11.76 -7.31
CA PHE A 214 -3.51 11.93 -6.15
C PHE A 214 -4.25 11.69 -4.84
N VAL A 215 -5.48 12.15 -4.72
CA VAL A 215 -6.30 11.92 -3.51
C VAL A 215 -6.68 10.44 -3.43
N ARG A 216 -7.15 9.86 -4.53
CA ARG A 216 -7.54 8.46 -4.59
C ARG A 216 -6.38 7.51 -4.25
N ARG A 217 -5.18 7.76 -4.81
CA ARG A 217 -3.97 6.99 -4.54
C ARG A 217 -3.58 6.95 -3.06
N ASN A 218 -3.80 8.05 -2.31
CA ASN A 218 -3.35 8.15 -0.92
C ASN A 218 -3.93 7.05 -0.02
N ARG A 219 -5.10 6.49 -0.35
CA ARG A 219 -5.67 5.35 0.37
C ARG A 219 -4.80 4.10 0.28
N ILE A 220 -4.05 3.91 -0.81
CA ILE A 220 -3.12 2.79 -0.96
C ILE A 220 -1.91 3.02 -0.05
N VAL A 221 -1.35 4.24 -0.04
CA VAL A 221 -0.23 4.61 0.85
C VAL A 221 -0.60 4.37 2.32
N ALA A 222 -1.77 4.84 2.75
CA ALA A 222 -2.26 4.64 4.11
C ALA A 222 -2.61 3.18 4.40
N GLY A 223 -3.33 2.52 3.47
CA GLY A 223 -3.92 1.21 3.70
C GLY A 223 -2.93 0.06 3.72
N MET A 224 -1.82 0.14 2.95
CA MET A 224 -0.81 -0.91 2.92
C MET A 224 0.18 -0.86 4.07
N SER A 225 0.21 0.23 4.83
CA SER A 225 1.19 0.48 5.89
C SER A 225 0.64 0.15 7.28
N GLU A 226 1.52 -0.21 8.21
CA GLU A 226 1.19 -0.37 9.62
C GLU A 226 0.94 0.98 10.27
N ALA A 227 1.75 1.96 9.89
CA ALA A 227 1.66 3.32 10.37
C ALA A 227 1.92 4.35 9.28
N THR A 228 1.31 5.53 9.45
CA THR A 228 1.53 6.71 8.61
C THR A 228 2.22 7.81 9.42
N ILE A 229 3.38 8.26 8.96
CA ILE A 229 4.19 9.29 9.60
C ILE A 229 4.06 10.58 8.82
N VAL A 230 3.62 11.65 9.48
CA VAL A 230 3.54 13.01 8.93
C VAL A 230 4.72 13.83 9.45
N ILE A 231 5.68 14.13 8.57
CA ILE A 231 6.90 14.88 8.95
C ILE A 231 6.58 16.36 9.11
N GLU A 232 5.98 16.98 8.11
CA GLU A 232 5.54 18.37 8.10
C GLU A 232 4.26 18.52 7.30
N SER A 233 3.34 19.34 7.76
CA SER A 233 2.11 19.68 7.05
C SER A 233 1.59 21.05 7.45
N ALA A 234 1.16 21.83 6.45
CA ALA A 234 0.33 23.00 6.71
C ALA A 234 -1.07 22.56 7.20
N ASP A 235 -1.83 23.51 7.75
CA ASP A 235 -3.17 23.27 8.31
C ASP A 235 -4.16 22.59 7.33
N LYS A 236 -4.02 22.79 6.03
CA LYS A 236 -4.81 22.17 4.95
C LYS A 236 -3.93 21.38 3.97
N GLY A 237 -2.91 20.67 4.47
CA GLY A 237 -2.00 19.89 3.64
C GLY A 237 -2.62 18.59 3.13
N GLY A 238 -2.22 18.16 1.92
CA GLY A 238 -2.67 16.88 1.33
C GLY A 238 -2.26 15.66 2.16
N SER A 239 -1.16 15.73 2.90
CA SER A 239 -0.72 14.68 3.83
C SER A 239 -1.70 14.41 4.98
N LEU A 240 -2.50 15.41 5.37
CA LEU A 240 -3.56 15.23 6.38
C LEU A 240 -4.69 14.35 5.87
N ILE A 241 -4.94 14.33 4.55
CA ILE A 241 -5.90 13.41 3.93
C ILE A 241 -5.41 11.98 4.11
N THR A 242 -4.13 11.72 3.83
CA THR A 242 -3.53 10.39 4.03
C THR A 242 -3.57 9.97 5.49
N ALA A 243 -3.27 10.89 6.43
CA ALA A 243 -3.35 10.65 7.87
C ALA A 243 -4.78 10.30 8.33
N ASN A 244 -5.81 11.01 7.83
CA ASN A 244 -7.20 10.69 8.15
C ASN A 244 -7.59 9.32 7.57
N MET A 245 -7.22 9.01 6.33
CA MET A 245 -7.46 7.68 5.74
C MET A 245 -6.79 6.56 6.56
N ALA A 246 -5.58 6.79 7.06
CA ALA A 246 -4.90 5.84 7.94
C ALA A 246 -5.70 5.59 9.24
N ASN A 247 -6.21 6.64 9.87
CA ASN A 247 -7.09 6.52 11.03
C ASN A 247 -8.38 5.76 10.69
N ASP A 248 -9.01 6.04 9.54
CA ASP A 248 -10.23 5.36 9.08
C ASP A 248 -9.99 3.86 8.86
N TYR A 249 -8.76 3.47 8.51
CA TYR A 249 -8.35 2.06 8.38
C TYR A 249 -7.81 1.44 9.67
N ASN A 250 -7.92 2.13 10.81
CA ASN A 250 -7.35 1.71 12.09
C ASN A 250 -5.84 1.44 12.00
N ARG A 251 -5.10 2.35 11.34
CA ARG A 251 -3.64 2.36 11.30
C ARG A 251 -3.13 3.43 12.25
N ASP A 252 -1.99 3.18 12.88
CA ASP A 252 -1.34 4.18 13.70
C ASP A 252 -0.91 5.38 12.86
N VAL A 253 -1.13 6.56 13.40
CA VAL A 253 -0.67 7.81 12.80
C VAL A 253 0.31 8.47 13.74
N PHE A 254 1.42 8.92 13.20
CA PHE A 254 2.45 9.68 13.92
C PHE A 254 2.61 11.05 13.28
N ALA A 255 2.85 12.06 14.09
CA ALA A 255 3.11 13.41 13.61
C ALA A 255 4.31 14.03 14.35
N VAL A 256 5.20 14.63 13.57
CA VAL A 256 6.37 15.33 14.12
C VAL A 256 5.92 16.70 14.64
N PRO A 257 6.12 17.01 15.92
CA PRO A 257 5.75 18.31 16.47
C PRO A 257 6.70 19.40 15.96
N GLY A 258 6.20 20.63 15.89
CA GLY A 258 7.02 21.78 15.56
C GLY A 258 6.52 23.03 16.23
N ARG A 259 7.18 24.17 15.94
CA ARG A 259 6.84 25.46 16.54
C ARG A 259 5.43 25.88 16.15
N THR A 260 4.67 26.44 17.08
CA THR A 260 3.28 26.87 16.85
C THR A 260 3.14 27.99 15.82
N THR A 261 4.24 28.73 15.56
CA THR A 261 4.31 29.80 14.57
C THR A 261 4.67 29.31 13.16
N ASP A 262 5.20 28.10 13.03
CA ASP A 262 5.68 27.57 11.76
C ASP A 262 4.53 27.01 10.93
N LYS A 263 4.39 27.52 9.71
CA LYS A 263 3.31 27.15 8.78
C LYS A 263 3.19 25.64 8.56
N TYR A 264 4.30 24.94 8.40
CA TYR A 264 4.31 23.49 8.10
C TYR A 264 4.31 22.59 9.34
N SER A 265 4.28 23.19 10.53
CA SER A 265 4.05 22.46 11.78
C SER A 265 2.59 22.45 12.21
N GLN A 266 1.76 23.36 11.69
CA GLN A 266 0.36 23.52 12.11
C GLN A 266 -0.46 22.25 11.94
N GLY A 267 -0.36 21.59 10.79
CA GLY A 267 -1.10 20.35 10.51
C GLY A 267 -0.71 19.21 11.45
N CYS A 268 0.61 19.03 11.67
CA CYS A 268 1.13 18.02 12.60
C CYS A 268 0.68 18.30 14.03
N ASN A 269 0.84 19.55 14.50
CA ASN A 269 0.42 19.95 15.85
C ASN A 269 -1.11 19.78 16.05
N ASN A 270 -1.92 20.03 15.01
CA ASN A 270 -3.36 19.81 15.07
C ASN A 270 -3.71 18.34 15.13
N LEU A 271 -3.04 17.45 14.38
CA LEU A 271 -3.23 16.01 14.49
C LEU A 271 -2.97 15.51 15.92
N ILE A 272 -1.85 15.93 16.52
CA ILE A 272 -1.48 15.59 17.91
C ILE A 272 -2.51 16.15 18.90
N LYS A 273 -2.83 17.45 18.79
CA LYS A 273 -3.78 18.14 19.66
C LYS A 273 -5.17 17.49 19.66
N THR A 274 -5.61 17.00 18.51
CA THR A 274 -6.92 16.35 18.34
C THR A 274 -6.88 14.83 18.56
N GLN A 275 -5.77 14.29 19.05
CA GLN A 275 -5.56 12.86 19.31
C GLN A 275 -5.75 11.97 18.07
N LYS A 276 -5.48 12.54 16.89
CA LYS A 276 -5.49 11.83 15.60
C LYS A 276 -4.12 11.30 15.21
N ALA A 277 -3.08 11.66 15.95
CA ALA A 277 -1.73 11.15 15.76
C ALA A 277 -0.98 11.10 17.10
N ASN A 278 -0.17 10.07 17.22
CA ASN A 278 0.85 9.98 18.27
C ASN A 278 1.95 11.01 18.01
N LEU A 279 2.47 11.62 19.05
CA LEU A 279 3.61 12.53 18.97
C LEU A 279 4.85 11.72 18.64
N LEU A 280 5.62 12.15 17.62
CA LEU A 280 6.85 11.49 17.16
C LEU A 280 8.04 12.45 17.36
N THR A 281 8.94 12.11 18.25
CA THR A 281 10.19 12.85 18.48
C THR A 281 11.44 12.06 18.08
N SER A 282 11.31 10.72 17.97
CA SER A 282 12.40 9.82 17.64
C SER A 282 11.89 8.48 17.09
N ALA A 283 12.78 7.66 16.53
CA ALA A 283 12.45 6.29 16.14
C ALA A 283 11.97 5.43 17.31
N THR A 284 12.44 5.71 18.53
CA THR A 284 12.06 4.98 19.74
C THR A 284 10.57 5.07 20.02
N ASP A 285 9.94 6.23 19.77
CA ASP A 285 8.49 6.40 19.98
C ASP A 285 7.69 5.46 19.06
N LEU A 286 8.12 5.37 17.79
CA LEU A 286 7.49 4.49 16.80
C LEU A 286 7.69 3.02 17.16
N ILE A 287 8.91 2.62 17.49
CA ILE A 287 9.27 1.25 17.87
C ILE A 287 8.44 0.81 19.09
N TYR A 288 8.34 1.68 20.10
CA TYR A 288 7.58 1.39 21.31
C TYR A 288 6.08 1.22 21.04
N ILE A 289 5.47 2.17 20.32
CA ILE A 289 4.02 2.16 20.05
C ILE A 289 3.62 1.01 19.12
N LEU A 290 4.42 0.72 18.10
CA LEU A 290 4.17 -0.38 17.17
C LEU A 290 4.60 -1.75 17.74
N ASN A 291 5.14 -1.77 18.96
CA ASN A 291 5.66 -2.97 19.59
C ASN A 291 6.64 -3.74 18.70
N TRP A 292 7.55 -3.00 18.07
CA TRP A 292 8.59 -3.59 17.24
C TRP A 292 9.75 -4.05 18.12
N ASP A 293 9.96 -5.35 18.20
CA ASP A 293 11.10 -5.91 18.95
C ASP A 293 12.41 -5.50 18.27
N ILE A 294 13.30 -4.88 19.02
CA ILE A 294 14.70 -4.60 18.61
C ILE A 294 15.55 -5.86 18.75
N ASP A 295 15.19 -6.72 19.72
CA ASP A 295 15.83 -8.00 19.98
C ASP A 295 14.89 -9.14 19.52
N GLU A 296 15.00 -9.58 18.28
CA GLU A 296 14.69 -10.97 17.98
C GLU A 296 15.76 -11.85 18.69
N LYS A 297 15.56 -12.09 19.99
CA LYS A 297 16.19 -13.26 20.60
C LYS A 297 15.77 -14.42 19.71
N PRO A 298 16.73 -15.24 19.21
CA PRO A 298 16.36 -16.42 18.44
C PRO A 298 15.31 -17.14 19.26
N LYS A 299 14.10 -17.33 18.70
CA LYS A 299 13.01 -18.07 19.36
C LYS A 299 13.67 -19.32 19.87
N ALA A 300 13.73 -19.46 21.21
CA ALA A 300 14.29 -20.64 21.80
C ALA A 300 13.56 -21.80 21.14
N ILE A 301 14.29 -22.61 20.38
CA ILE A 301 13.73 -23.82 19.77
C ILE A 301 13.26 -24.58 20.98
N GLN A 302 11.96 -24.64 21.19
CA GLN A 302 11.35 -25.41 22.25
C GLN A 302 11.78 -26.84 21.94
N LYS A 303 12.83 -27.30 22.64
CA LYS A 303 13.26 -28.69 22.56
C LYS A 303 12.00 -29.48 22.84
N GLN A 304 11.57 -30.31 21.89
CA GLN A 304 10.47 -31.22 22.10
C GLN A 304 10.74 -31.98 23.39
N LEU A 305 9.88 -31.77 24.40
CA LEU A 305 9.88 -32.48 25.67
C LEU A 305 9.32 -33.90 25.51
N PHE A 306 9.44 -34.46 24.33
CA PHE A 306 9.20 -35.87 24.11
C PHE A 306 10.56 -36.59 24.22
N VAL A 307 10.87 -37.04 25.41
CA VAL A 307 11.89 -38.02 25.61
C VAL A 307 11.39 -39.26 24.86
N SER A 308 12.07 -39.66 23.80
CA SER A 308 11.86 -41.00 23.25
C SER A 308 12.41 -41.98 24.27
N LEU A 309 11.50 -42.55 25.05
CA LEU A 309 11.84 -43.61 26.00
C LEU A 309 12.39 -44.80 25.21
N ASN A 310 13.46 -45.40 25.66
CA ASN A 310 13.91 -46.66 25.13
C ASN A 310 12.97 -47.80 25.59
N GLU A 311 13.09 -49.01 25.04
CA GLU A 311 12.15 -50.12 25.32
C GLU A 311 12.11 -50.53 26.81
N GLU A 312 13.14 -50.27 27.58
CA GLU A 312 13.22 -50.57 29.03
C GLU A 312 12.53 -49.46 29.83
N GLU A 313 12.71 -48.21 29.45
CA GLU A 313 12.07 -47.06 30.08
C GLU A 313 10.56 -47.06 29.80
N GLN A 314 10.12 -47.48 28.62
CA GLN A 314 8.71 -47.62 28.27
C GLN A 314 8.01 -48.64 29.14
N LYS A 315 8.67 -49.78 29.49
CA LYS A 315 8.12 -50.79 30.39
C LYS A 315 7.93 -50.31 31.82
N VAL A 316 8.70 -49.33 32.25
CA VAL A 316 8.57 -48.74 33.60
C VAL A 316 7.48 -47.65 33.60
N TYR A 317 7.24 -46.97 32.46
CA TYR A 317 6.20 -45.95 32.35
C TYR A 317 4.81 -46.54 32.23
N ASP A 318 4.67 -47.75 31.66
CA ASP A 318 3.38 -48.47 31.43
C ASP A 318 2.98 -49.29 32.67
N PHE A 319 3.68 -49.24 33.81
CA PHE A 319 3.43 -49.91 35.10
C PHE A 319 2.77 -48.91 36.09
#